data_6d3626643308e86de01ca1e49c91097f
#
_entry.id   6d3626643308e86de01ca1e49c91097f
#
_cell.length_a   1.000
_cell.length_b   1.000
_cell.length_c   1.000
_cell.angle_alpha   90.00
_cell.angle_beta   90.00
_cell.angle_gamma   90.00
#
_symmetry.space_group_name_H-M   'P 1'
#
loop_
_entity.id
_entity.type
_entity.pdbx_description
1 polymer ?
#
loop_
_entity_poly.entity_id
_entity_poly.type
_entity_poly.pdbx_seq_one_letter_code
_entity_poly.pdbx_strand_id
1 'polypeptide(L)'
;MELRNLITFIHVAELGSFTKAAEQLGYSQSTISFQIKQLEDELGCLLFERINHTITLTEQGHELVSYAHQVRALTEDFKETLAKEDLKGHLHIVTPDSVCEEMISAHYADFHRKYPSIYIRFSTGDSGNLLHMLDRNEADVIITLDHHLYNKDYVVAKEQKIPMHFVASSESKFAHCKGLSIKDIIEEPFVLTEYGQGYRRVFDRELAKKSLEITPVLEIGRTDIITSVIMENDMISFLPDFVTDELITEGKLCHLDVVDMNIDIWKQLIYHKNKWLSKSMKIFIEYIKTHEFTN
;
A
#
# COMPACT_ATOMS: atom_id res chain seq x y z
N MET A 1 11.56 26.39 -21.03
CA MET A 1 10.49 27.43 -20.92
C MET A 1 9.83 27.31 -19.56
N GLU A 2 9.93 28.35 -18.73
CA GLU A 2 9.33 28.36 -17.40
C GLU A 2 7.89 28.89 -17.46
N LEU A 3 6.98 28.23 -16.73
CA LEU A 3 5.56 28.68 -16.63
C LEU A 3 5.44 30.13 -16.16
N ARG A 4 6.31 30.55 -15.26
CA ARG A 4 6.36 31.93 -14.74
C ARG A 4 6.61 32.95 -15.87
N ASN A 5 7.51 32.65 -16.79
CA ASN A 5 7.82 33.54 -17.92
C ASN A 5 6.63 33.66 -18.89
N LEU A 6 5.89 32.54 -19.10
CA LEU A 6 4.65 32.58 -19.88
C LEU A 6 3.55 33.41 -19.22
N ILE A 7 3.38 33.29 -17.90
CA ILE A 7 2.42 34.11 -17.15
C ILE A 7 2.78 35.59 -17.29
N THR A 8 4.06 35.92 -17.11
CA THR A 8 4.56 37.29 -17.28
C THR A 8 4.30 37.81 -18.70
N PHE A 9 4.55 36.98 -19.72
CA PHE A 9 4.27 37.33 -21.11
C PHE A 9 2.79 37.64 -21.34
N ILE A 10 1.85 36.84 -20.81
CA ILE A 10 0.41 37.08 -20.91
C ILE A 10 0.07 38.45 -20.31
N HIS A 11 0.54 38.75 -19.10
CA HIS A 11 0.23 40.02 -18.42
C HIS A 11 0.80 41.24 -19.18
N VAL A 12 2.02 41.13 -19.73
CA VAL A 12 2.58 42.21 -20.53
C VAL A 12 1.80 42.40 -21.84
N ALA A 13 1.37 41.30 -22.49
CA ALA A 13 0.56 41.34 -23.69
C ALA A 13 -0.83 41.96 -23.45
N GLU A 14 -1.52 41.57 -22.38
CA GLU A 14 -2.84 42.07 -22.00
C GLU A 14 -2.84 43.56 -21.61
N LEU A 15 -1.80 43.97 -20.86
CA LEU A 15 -1.73 45.34 -20.31
C LEU A 15 -0.98 46.32 -21.22
N GLY A 16 -0.27 45.86 -22.24
CA GLY A 16 0.57 46.69 -23.12
C GLY A 16 1.65 47.45 -22.38
N SER A 17 2.04 46.98 -21.17
CA SER A 17 2.95 47.73 -20.30
C SER A 17 3.73 46.79 -19.35
N PHE A 18 5.04 46.85 -19.40
CA PHE A 18 5.92 46.15 -18.45
C PHE A 18 5.76 46.64 -17.01
N THR A 19 5.53 47.95 -16.83
CA THR A 19 5.35 48.56 -15.49
C THR A 19 4.03 48.11 -14.85
N LYS A 20 2.91 48.15 -15.59
CA LYS A 20 1.61 47.69 -15.08
C LYS A 20 1.62 46.16 -14.81
N ALA A 21 2.28 45.38 -15.67
CA ALA A 21 2.46 43.96 -15.43
C ALA A 21 3.29 43.68 -14.16
N ALA A 22 4.34 44.49 -13.92
CA ALA A 22 5.14 44.40 -12.71
C ALA A 22 4.32 44.69 -11.45
N GLU A 23 3.54 45.73 -11.46
CA GLU A 23 2.63 46.11 -10.35
C GLU A 23 1.62 44.98 -10.06
N GLN A 24 0.98 44.46 -11.10
CA GLN A 24 -0.04 43.38 -10.96
C GLN A 24 0.55 42.06 -10.44
N LEU A 25 1.75 41.71 -10.89
CA LEU A 25 2.42 40.48 -10.49
C LEU A 25 3.26 40.60 -9.21
N GLY A 26 3.37 41.79 -8.62
CA GLY A 26 4.16 42.02 -7.42
C GLY A 26 5.69 41.92 -7.64
N TYR A 27 6.16 42.23 -8.86
CA TYR A 27 7.58 42.22 -9.23
C TYR A 27 8.11 43.62 -9.55
N SER A 28 9.44 43.74 -9.65
CA SER A 28 10.05 44.92 -10.24
C SER A 28 9.93 44.87 -11.78
N GLN A 29 9.89 46.06 -12.42
CA GLN A 29 9.87 46.15 -13.88
C GLN A 29 11.11 45.49 -14.53
N SER A 30 12.28 45.54 -13.85
CA SER A 30 13.49 44.87 -14.29
C SER A 30 13.34 43.33 -14.28
N THR A 31 12.64 42.79 -13.28
CA THR A 31 12.33 41.35 -13.21
C THR A 31 11.43 40.91 -14.38
N ILE A 32 10.40 41.68 -14.67
CA ILE A 32 9.49 41.39 -15.82
C ILE A 32 10.29 41.45 -17.12
N SER A 33 11.12 42.48 -17.32
CA SER A 33 11.96 42.60 -18.53
C SER A 33 12.95 41.44 -18.67
N PHE A 34 13.53 40.98 -17.58
CA PHE A 34 14.41 39.81 -17.56
C PHE A 34 13.67 38.52 -17.95
N GLN A 35 12.50 38.30 -17.38
CA GLN A 35 11.68 37.11 -17.68
C GLN A 35 11.23 37.06 -19.13
N ILE A 36 10.83 38.19 -19.70
CA ILE A 36 10.49 38.28 -21.13
C ILE A 36 11.69 38.02 -21.98
N LYS A 37 12.85 38.65 -21.67
CA LYS A 37 14.07 38.41 -22.41
C LYS A 37 14.50 36.95 -22.39
N GLN A 38 14.42 36.33 -21.22
CA GLN A 38 14.73 34.89 -21.07
C GLN A 38 13.81 34.01 -21.96
N LEU A 39 12.52 34.37 -22.07
CA LEU A 39 11.58 33.67 -22.91
C LEU A 39 11.91 33.89 -24.42
N GLU A 40 12.22 35.12 -24.81
CA GLU A 40 12.64 35.49 -26.17
C GLU A 40 13.93 34.77 -26.58
N ASP A 41 14.92 34.76 -25.67
CA ASP A 41 16.21 34.08 -25.90
C ASP A 41 16.03 32.57 -26.09
N GLU A 42 15.13 31.96 -25.29
CA GLU A 42 14.84 30.52 -25.39
C GLU A 42 14.06 30.17 -26.66
N LEU A 43 13.16 31.02 -27.13
CA LEU A 43 12.36 30.81 -28.33
C LEU A 43 13.11 31.26 -29.59
N GLY A 44 14.20 32.01 -29.46
CA GLY A 44 15.00 32.51 -30.58
C GLY A 44 14.29 33.60 -31.40
N CYS A 45 13.28 34.27 -30.82
CA CYS A 45 12.53 35.32 -31.51
C CYS A 45 12.10 36.42 -30.53
N LEU A 46 11.85 37.62 -31.06
CA LEU A 46 11.25 38.71 -30.29
C LEU A 46 9.73 38.49 -30.23
N LEU A 47 9.18 38.70 -29.03
CA LEU A 47 7.74 38.62 -28.78
C LEU A 47 7.06 39.98 -28.73
N PHE A 48 7.86 41.02 -28.43
CA PHE A 48 7.37 42.40 -28.36
C PHE A 48 8.22 43.34 -29.24
N GLU A 49 7.56 44.26 -29.93
CA GLU A 49 8.15 45.43 -30.52
C GLU A 49 8.04 46.61 -29.57
N ARG A 50 9.08 47.42 -29.47
CA ARG A 50 9.15 48.61 -28.61
C ARG A 50 9.50 49.82 -29.45
N ILE A 51 8.47 50.53 -29.90
CA ILE A 51 8.63 51.73 -30.75
C ILE A 51 8.01 52.92 -30.04
N ASN A 52 8.78 54.00 -29.84
CA ASN A 52 8.32 55.27 -29.27
C ASN A 52 7.52 55.08 -27.97
N HIS A 53 8.03 54.29 -27.03
CA HIS A 53 7.39 53.98 -25.74
C HIS A 53 6.09 53.13 -25.87
N THR A 54 5.72 52.71 -27.06
CA THR A 54 4.60 51.80 -27.26
C THR A 54 5.14 50.35 -27.34
N ILE A 55 4.40 49.44 -26.72
CA ILE A 55 4.69 48.00 -26.71
C ILE A 55 3.60 47.30 -27.48
N THR A 56 3.95 46.59 -28.53
CA THR A 56 3.06 45.79 -29.36
C THR A 56 3.62 44.38 -29.51
N LEU A 57 2.77 43.40 -29.73
CA LEU A 57 3.20 42.04 -30.03
C LEU A 57 3.75 41.94 -31.43
N THR A 58 4.81 41.12 -31.62
CA THR A 58 5.23 40.63 -32.92
C THR A 58 4.25 39.58 -33.44
N GLU A 59 4.42 39.11 -34.66
CA GLU A 59 3.64 38.01 -35.24
C GLU A 59 3.81 36.76 -34.37
N GLN A 60 5.04 36.42 -33.95
CA GLN A 60 5.33 35.31 -33.04
C GLN A 60 4.75 35.52 -31.67
N GLY A 61 4.73 36.77 -31.18
CA GLY A 61 4.04 37.13 -29.94
C GLY A 61 2.54 36.86 -29.98
N HIS A 62 1.89 37.23 -31.12
CA HIS A 62 0.47 36.94 -31.29
C HIS A 62 0.18 35.43 -31.31
N GLU A 63 0.99 34.65 -31.98
CA GLU A 63 0.87 33.18 -31.95
C GLU A 63 1.04 32.63 -30.54
N LEU A 64 2.07 33.05 -29.81
CA LEU A 64 2.37 32.58 -28.47
C LEU A 64 1.24 32.88 -27.46
N VAL A 65 0.50 33.98 -27.62
CA VAL A 65 -0.60 34.34 -26.69
C VAL A 65 -1.60 33.19 -26.56
N SER A 66 -2.02 32.60 -27.68
CA SER A 66 -2.99 31.48 -27.67
C SER A 66 -2.45 30.27 -26.93
N TYR A 67 -1.21 29.87 -27.21
CA TYR A 67 -0.57 28.73 -26.52
C TYR A 67 -0.30 29.02 -25.04
N ALA A 68 0.12 30.22 -24.71
CA ALA A 68 0.36 30.61 -23.31
C ALA A 68 -0.91 30.54 -22.45
N HIS A 69 -2.05 30.98 -22.99
CA HIS A 69 -3.34 30.86 -22.32
C HIS A 69 -3.77 29.40 -22.15
N GLN A 70 -3.55 28.54 -23.16
CA GLN A 70 -3.85 27.11 -23.04
C GLN A 70 -3.01 26.43 -21.96
N VAL A 71 -1.71 26.71 -21.92
CA VAL A 71 -0.81 26.15 -20.88
C VAL A 71 -1.23 26.64 -19.49
N ARG A 72 -1.59 27.94 -19.35
CA ARG A 72 -2.11 28.47 -18.08
C ARG A 72 -3.40 27.75 -17.67
N ALA A 73 -4.37 27.64 -18.59
CA ALA A 73 -5.65 26.98 -18.32
C ALA A 73 -5.47 25.52 -17.91
N LEU A 74 -4.63 24.75 -18.62
CA LEU A 74 -4.32 23.36 -18.25
C LEU A 74 -3.68 23.24 -16.86
N THR A 75 -2.84 24.21 -16.51
CA THR A 75 -2.18 24.22 -15.19
C THR A 75 -3.16 24.57 -14.06
N GLU A 76 -4.09 25.51 -14.33
CA GLU A 76 -5.15 25.90 -13.40
C GLU A 76 -6.17 24.77 -13.22
N ASP A 77 -6.59 24.12 -14.32
CA ASP A 77 -7.48 22.95 -14.29
C ASP A 77 -6.87 21.79 -13.48
N PHE A 78 -5.57 21.54 -13.66
CA PHE A 78 -4.86 20.54 -12.85
C PHE A 78 -4.85 20.91 -11.36
N LYS A 79 -4.58 22.18 -11.02
CA LYS A 79 -4.65 22.65 -9.62
C LYS A 79 -6.06 22.53 -9.05
N GLU A 80 -7.10 22.89 -9.84
CA GLU A 80 -8.49 22.72 -9.42
C GLU A 80 -8.85 21.24 -9.26
N THR A 81 -8.38 20.37 -10.14
CA THR A 81 -8.57 18.92 -10.03
C THR A 81 -7.92 18.36 -8.76
N LEU A 82 -6.73 18.86 -8.39
CA LEU A 82 -6.09 18.52 -7.12
C LEU A 82 -6.84 19.09 -5.90
N ALA A 83 -7.47 20.25 -6.05
CA ALA A 83 -8.24 20.92 -4.99
C ALA A 83 -9.67 20.35 -4.85
N LYS A 84 -10.24 19.83 -5.93
CA LYS A 84 -11.50 19.09 -5.86
C LYS A 84 -11.22 17.81 -5.10
N GLU A 85 -11.91 17.65 -3.98
CA GLU A 85 -11.80 16.52 -3.05
C GLU A 85 -12.35 15.19 -3.64
N ASP A 86 -12.15 14.94 -4.92
CA ASP A 86 -12.44 13.63 -5.49
C ASP A 86 -11.45 12.64 -4.87
N LEU A 87 -12.00 11.78 -4.01
CA LEU A 87 -11.29 10.69 -3.33
C LEU A 87 -10.80 9.63 -4.33
N LYS A 88 -10.06 10.07 -5.35
CA LYS A 88 -9.43 9.16 -6.31
C LYS A 88 -8.05 8.77 -5.80
N GLY A 89 -7.71 7.51 -5.97
CA GLY A 89 -6.39 7.03 -5.59
C GLY A 89 -6.13 5.63 -6.09
N HIS A 90 -4.86 5.33 -6.24
CA HIS A 90 -4.38 3.98 -6.50
C HIS A 90 -3.55 3.57 -5.29
N LEU A 91 -3.87 2.44 -4.69
CA LEU A 91 -3.15 1.87 -3.57
C LEU A 91 -2.68 0.47 -3.93
N HIS A 92 -1.42 0.19 -3.67
CA HIS A 92 -0.85 -1.15 -3.78
C HIS A 92 -0.59 -1.70 -2.38
N ILE A 93 -1.35 -2.71 -2.00
CA ILE A 93 -1.29 -3.39 -0.71
C ILE A 93 -0.67 -4.76 -0.93
N VAL A 94 0.31 -5.10 -0.12
CA VAL A 94 0.93 -6.44 -0.19
C VAL A 94 0.81 -7.14 1.15
N THR A 95 0.42 -8.39 1.13
CA THR A 95 0.08 -9.16 2.34
C THR A 95 0.24 -10.67 2.08
N PRO A 96 0.34 -11.53 3.12
CA PRO A 96 0.20 -12.98 2.95
C PRO A 96 -1.17 -13.38 2.39
N ASP A 97 -1.23 -14.51 1.70
CA ASP A 97 -2.45 -15.00 1.06
C ASP A 97 -3.64 -15.12 2.03
N SER A 98 -3.43 -15.72 3.21
CA SER A 98 -4.47 -15.90 4.22
C SER A 98 -5.09 -14.58 4.70
N VAL A 99 -4.26 -13.55 4.92
CA VAL A 99 -4.74 -12.21 5.31
C VAL A 99 -5.44 -11.53 4.14
N CYS A 100 -4.94 -11.71 2.90
CA CYS A 100 -5.60 -11.18 1.70
C CYS A 100 -7.01 -11.75 1.54
N GLU A 101 -7.16 -13.04 1.71
CA GLU A 101 -8.45 -13.74 1.61
C GLU A 101 -9.44 -13.25 2.67
N GLU A 102 -9.02 -13.16 3.94
CA GLU A 102 -9.82 -12.60 5.03
C GLU A 102 -10.30 -11.18 4.72
N MET A 103 -9.38 -10.29 4.36
CA MET A 103 -9.69 -8.89 4.07
C MET A 103 -10.67 -8.71 2.90
N ILE A 104 -10.48 -9.47 1.82
CA ILE A 104 -11.32 -9.33 0.64
C ILE A 104 -12.72 -9.88 0.93
N SER A 105 -12.83 -11.04 1.55
CA SER A 105 -14.12 -11.66 1.85
C SER A 105 -14.93 -10.86 2.87
N ALA A 106 -14.30 -10.37 3.93
CA ALA A 106 -15.01 -9.71 5.02
C ALA A 106 -15.25 -8.20 4.77
N HIS A 107 -14.31 -7.48 4.16
CA HIS A 107 -14.30 -6.01 4.26
C HIS A 107 -14.21 -5.26 2.94
N TYR A 108 -13.71 -5.85 1.85
CA TYR A 108 -13.50 -5.14 0.59
C TYR A 108 -14.79 -4.59 -0.01
N ALA A 109 -15.88 -5.35 0.01
CA ALA A 109 -17.16 -4.91 -0.56
C ALA A 109 -17.73 -3.67 0.14
N ASP A 110 -17.58 -3.57 1.47
CA ASP A 110 -18.00 -2.40 2.25
C ASP A 110 -17.09 -1.20 1.98
N PHE A 111 -15.77 -1.42 1.95
CA PHE A 111 -14.81 -0.38 1.59
C PHE A 111 -15.09 0.20 0.20
N HIS A 112 -15.27 -0.65 -0.81
CA HIS A 112 -15.54 -0.21 -2.18
C HIS A 112 -16.87 0.56 -2.30
N ARG A 113 -17.89 0.15 -1.54
CA ARG A 113 -19.17 0.87 -1.50
C ARG A 113 -19.03 2.28 -0.93
N LYS A 114 -18.20 2.45 0.12
CA LYS A 114 -17.93 3.75 0.75
C LYS A 114 -17.00 4.63 -0.08
N TYR A 115 -16.05 4.02 -0.80
CA TYR A 115 -14.98 4.72 -1.51
C TYR A 115 -14.78 4.17 -2.95
N PRO A 116 -15.78 4.27 -3.82
CA PRO A 116 -15.78 3.60 -5.14
C PRO A 116 -14.70 4.12 -6.10
N SER A 117 -14.15 5.31 -5.85
CA SER A 117 -13.10 5.93 -6.68
C SER A 117 -11.68 5.61 -6.20
N ILE A 118 -11.52 4.81 -5.13
CA ILE A 118 -10.21 4.32 -4.70
C ILE A 118 -9.99 2.95 -5.32
N TYR A 119 -9.02 2.87 -6.23
CA TYR A 119 -8.57 1.60 -6.78
C TYR A 119 -7.55 0.96 -5.84
N ILE A 120 -7.79 -0.30 -5.47
CA ILE A 120 -6.85 -1.08 -4.65
C ILE A 120 -6.34 -2.25 -5.49
N ARG A 121 -5.02 -2.37 -5.55
CA ARG A 121 -4.32 -3.55 -6.02
C ARG A 121 -3.83 -4.34 -4.82
N PHE A 122 -4.33 -5.56 -4.64
CA PHE A 122 -3.73 -6.51 -3.72
C PHE A 122 -2.70 -7.37 -4.45
N SER A 123 -1.59 -7.63 -3.78
CA SER A 123 -0.61 -8.63 -4.20
C SER A 123 -0.22 -9.46 -2.99
N THR A 124 0.02 -10.72 -3.20
CA THR A 124 0.50 -11.62 -2.15
C THR A 124 2.01 -11.83 -2.27
N GLY A 125 2.66 -12.06 -1.16
CA GLY A 125 4.11 -12.26 -1.13
C GLY A 125 4.61 -12.76 0.21
N ASP A 126 5.84 -13.26 0.21
CA ASP A 126 6.52 -13.68 1.42
C ASP A 126 7.01 -12.50 2.26
N SER A 127 7.09 -12.70 3.58
CA SER A 127 7.46 -11.66 4.54
C SER A 127 8.85 -11.04 4.28
N GLY A 128 9.77 -11.78 3.69
CA GLY A 128 11.11 -11.28 3.36
C GLY A 128 11.07 -10.24 2.24
N ASN A 129 10.19 -10.42 1.28
CA ASN A 129 10.05 -9.52 0.13
C ASN A 129 9.19 -8.28 0.45
N LEU A 130 8.22 -8.40 1.37
CA LEU A 130 7.29 -7.31 1.70
C LEU A 130 8.00 -6.01 2.11
N LEU A 131 9.00 -6.10 3.00
CA LEU A 131 9.75 -4.93 3.46
C LEU A 131 10.56 -4.30 2.31
N HIS A 132 11.17 -5.11 1.44
CA HIS A 132 11.88 -4.61 0.27
C HIS A 132 10.98 -3.87 -0.71
N MET A 133 9.72 -4.27 -0.83
CA MET A 133 8.74 -3.56 -1.67
C MET A 133 8.40 -2.18 -1.09
N LEU A 134 8.34 -2.03 0.25
CA LEU A 134 8.21 -0.72 0.89
C LEU A 134 9.45 0.16 0.63
N ASP A 135 10.65 -0.38 0.78
CA ASP A 135 11.90 0.36 0.60
C ASP A 135 12.07 0.87 -0.84
N ARG A 136 11.58 0.10 -1.81
CA ARG A 136 11.59 0.48 -3.24
C ARG A 136 10.37 1.29 -3.67
N ASN A 137 9.47 1.60 -2.73
CA ASN A 137 8.20 2.28 -3.02
C ASN A 137 7.33 1.54 -4.05
N GLU A 138 7.47 0.21 -4.12
CA GLU A 138 6.68 -0.67 -4.98
C GLU A 138 5.33 -1.02 -4.33
N ALA A 139 5.24 -0.96 -3.00
CA ALA A 139 4.01 -1.06 -2.22
C ALA A 139 3.76 0.22 -1.42
N ASP A 140 2.49 0.56 -1.21
CA ASP A 140 2.09 1.68 -0.36
C ASP A 140 2.00 1.25 1.10
N VAL A 141 1.42 0.10 1.33
CA VAL A 141 1.18 -0.51 2.64
C VAL A 141 1.43 -2.00 2.55
N ILE A 142 1.99 -2.57 3.59
CA ILE A 142 2.03 -4.03 3.76
C ILE A 142 1.28 -4.43 5.02
N ILE A 143 0.75 -5.65 5.00
CA ILE A 143 0.29 -6.32 6.20
C ILE A 143 1.12 -7.58 6.36
N THR A 144 1.74 -7.75 7.51
CA THR A 144 2.57 -8.93 7.81
C THR A 144 1.82 -9.88 8.73
N LEU A 145 2.20 -11.15 8.69
CA LEU A 145 1.78 -12.18 9.64
C LEU A 145 3.04 -12.97 10.02
N ASP A 146 3.78 -12.47 11.00
CA ASP A 146 5.13 -12.92 11.31
C ASP A 146 5.46 -12.68 12.80
N HIS A 147 6.74 -12.83 13.19
CA HIS A 147 7.21 -12.32 14.47
C HIS A 147 7.01 -10.79 14.55
N HIS A 148 7.00 -10.25 15.74
CA HIS A 148 6.88 -8.80 15.95
C HIS A 148 8.03 -8.06 15.25
N LEU A 149 7.69 -7.22 14.27
CA LEU A 149 8.64 -6.41 13.52
C LEU A 149 8.72 -5.01 14.13
N TYR A 150 9.94 -4.57 14.42
CA TYR A 150 10.24 -3.20 14.79
C TYR A 150 11.48 -2.71 14.05
N ASN A 151 11.32 -1.65 13.27
CA ASN A 151 12.41 -1.01 12.58
C ASN A 151 12.12 0.50 12.47
N LYS A 152 13.11 1.34 12.74
CA LYS A 152 13.01 2.82 12.72
C LYS A 152 12.63 3.42 11.36
N ASP A 153 12.74 2.64 10.28
CA ASP A 153 12.43 3.10 8.93
C ASP A 153 10.97 2.85 8.52
N TYR A 154 10.22 2.16 9.38
CA TYR A 154 8.81 1.88 9.16
C TYR A 154 7.93 2.42 10.28
N VAL A 155 6.68 2.70 9.92
CA VAL A 155 5.60 3.03 10.86
C VAL A 155 4.68 1.83 10.96
N VAL A 156 4.56 1.26 12.15
CA VAL A 156 3.53 0.26 12.47
C VAL A 156 2.27 1.04 12.83
N ALA A 157 1.33 1.10 11.89
CA ALA A 157 0.09 1.86 12.07
C ALA A 157 -0.90 1.16 13.03
N LYS A 158 -0.90 -0.16 13.04
CA LYS A 158 -1.67 -1.01 13.95
C LYS A 158 -1.03 -2.39 14.01
N GLU A 159 -1.21 -3.08 15.14
CA GLU A 159 -0.73 -4.44 15.32
C GLU A 159 -1.68 -5.23 16.23
N GLN A 160 -1.65 -6.53 16.07
CA GLN A 160 -2.46 -7.48 16.84
C GLN A 160 -1.73 -8.82 16.93
N LYS A 161 -1.73 -9.42 18.11
CA LYS A 161 -1.28 -10.79 18.27
C LYS A 161 -2.34 -11.73 17.73
N ILE A 162 -1.96 -12.66 16.86
CA ILE A 162 -2.87 -13.62 16.23
C ILE A 162 -2.69 -14.98 16.91
N PRO A 163 -3.75 -15.55 17.46
CA PRO A 163 -3.71 -16.90 17.98
C PRO A 163 -3.50 -17.90 16.82
N MET A 164 -2.69 -18.91 17.11
CA MET A 164 -2.31 -19.95 16.17
C MET A 164 -2.42 -21.30 16.86
N HIS A 165 -3.00 -22.27 16.16
CA HIS A 165 -3.14 -23.61 16.71
C HIS A 165 -2.72 -24.69 15.74
N PHE A 166 -2.31 -25.85 16.29
CA PHE A 166 -2.29 -27.07 15.52
C PHE A 166 -3.73 -27.50 15.27
N VAL A 167 -4.03 -27.86 14.04
CA VAL A 167 -5.38 -28.20 13.59
C VAL A 167 -5.38 -29.52 12.85
N ALA A 168 -6.42 -30.29 13.02
CA ALA A 168 -6.66 -31.55 12.33
C ALA A 168 -8.17 -31.72 12.08
N SER A 169 -8.55 -32.77 11.33
CA SER A 169 -9.94 -33.19 11.22
C SER A 169 -10.54 -33.44 12.61
N SER A 170 -11.81 -33.12 12.79
CA SER A 170 -12.54 -33.46 14.03
C SER A 170 -12.62 -34.97 14.30
N GLU A 171 -12.38 -35.79 13.27
CA GLU A 171 -12.31 -37.26 13.38
C GLU A 171 -10.89 -37.78 13.67
N SER A 172 -9.90 -36.90 13.77
CA SER A 172 -8.51 -37.30 14.08
C SER A 172 -8.42 -37.99 15.44
N LYS A 173 -7.51 -38.97 15.52
CA LYS A 173 -7.17 -39.66 16.77
C LYS A 173 -6.74 -38.71 17.89
N PHE A 174 -6.31 -37.50 17.57
CA PHE A 174 -5.87 -36.48 18.52
C PHE A 174 -6.97 -35.51 18.95
N ALA A 175 -8.16 -35.51 18.29
CA ALA A 175 -9.21 -34.52 18.49
C ALA A 175 -9.67 -34.36 19.96
N HIS A 176 -9.58 -35.42 20.75
CA HIS A 176 -10.01 -35.43 22.16
C HIS A 176 -8.83 -35.56 23.13
N CYS A 177 -7.60 -35.56 22.64
CA CYS A 177 -6.41 -35.65 23.48
C CYS A 177 -6.14 -34.30 24.16
N LYS A 178 -5.66 -34.35 25.39
CA LYS A 178 -5.28 -33.16 26.18
C LYS A 178 -3.84 -33.22 26.57
N GLY A 179 -3.19 -32.06 26.66
CA GLY A 179 -1.83 -31.93 27.10
C GLY A 179 -0.81 -32.62 26.21
N LEU A 180 -1.05 -32.60 24.88
CA LEU A 180 -0.11 -33.14 23.91
C LEU A 180 1.20 -32.34 23.93
N SER A 181 2.32 -33.03 23.76
CA SER A 181 3.58 -32.38 23.38
C SER A 181 3.77 -32.41 21.90
N ILE A 182 4.61 -31.53 21.36
CA ILE A 182 4.96 -31.54 19.92
C ILE A 182 5.52 -32.91 19.50
N LYS A 183 6.18 -33.62 20.40
CA LYS A 183 6.74 -34.97 20.12
C LYS A 183 5.69 -36.03 19.92
N ASP A 184 4.49 -35.84 20.45
CA ASP A 184 3.38 -36.80 20.29
C ASP A 184 2.78 -36.75 18.89
N ILE A 185 2.99 -35.63 18.18
CA ILE A 185 2.41 -35.41 16.85
C ILE A 185 3.44 -35.20 15.73
N ILE A 186 4.74 -35.07 16.07
CA ILE A 186 5.77 -34.66 15.11
C ILE A 186 5.99 -35.69 13.98
N GLU A 187 5.72 -36.95 14.23
CA GLU A 187 5.86 -38.04 13.23
C GLU A 187 4.60 -38.20 12.35
N GLU A 188 3.55 -37.44 12.61
CA GLU A 188 2.34 -37.50 11.82
C GLU A 188 2.53 -36.74 10.48
N PRO A 189 1.71 -37.02 9.46
CA PRO A 189 1.78 -36.27 8.21
C PRO A 189 1.32 -34.83 8.39
N PHE A 190 2.20 -33.87 8.11
CA PHE A 190 1.91 -32.44 8.14
C PHE A 190 1.67 -31.86 6.74
N VAL A 191 0.68 -30.99 6.64
CA VAL A 191 0.45 -30.08 5.51
C VAL A 191 0.73 -28.67 5.99
N LEU A 192 1.73 -28.00 5.45
CA LEU A 192 2.17 -26.70 5.95
C LEU A 192 2.22 -25.66 4.82
N THR A 193 2.24 -24.39 5.19
CA THR A 193 2.54 -23.33 4.25
C THR A 193 3.98 -23.42 3.77
N GLU A 194 4.28 -22.77 2.65
CA GLU A 194 5.61 -22.80 2.01
C GLU A 194 6.72 -22.35 2.96
N TYR A 195 7.86 -23.00 2.85
CA TYR A 195 9.05 -22.69 3.62
C TYR A 195 9.45 -21.22 3.48
N GLY A 196 9.81 -20.57 4.60
CA GLY A 196 10.24 -19.18 4.63
C GLY A 196 9.12 -18.13 4.67
N GLN A 197 7.85 -18.53 4.53
CA GLN A 197 6.73 -17.62 4.75
C GLN A 197 6.56 -17.25 6.24
N GLY A 198 6.02 -16.05 6.50
CA GLY A 198 5.88 -15.38 7.78
C GLY A 198 5.81 -16.28 9.00
N TYR A 199 4.62 -16.74 9.36
CA TYR A 199 4.44 -17.57 10.55
C TYR A 199 5.07 -18.98 10.43
N ARG A 200 5.20 -19.54 9.21
CA ARG A 200 5.93 -20.81 9.01
C ARG A 200 7.39 -20.69 9.45
N ARG A 201 8.05 -19.61 9.11
CA ARG A 201 9.43 -19.33 9.53
C ARG A 201 9.56 -19.22 11.04
N VAL A 202 8.57 -18.62 11.70
CA VAL A 202 8.53 -18.53 13.16
C VAL A 202 8.35 -19.92 13.77
N PHE A 203 7.43 -20.70 13.22
CA PHE A 203 7.17 -22.08 13.62
C PHE A 203 8.43 -22.96 13.50
N ASP A 204 9.08 -22.97 12.35
CA ASP A 204 10.30 -23.75 12.13
C ASP A 204 11.43 -23.35 13.10
N ARG A 205 11.54 -22.04 13.41
CA ARG A 205 12.51 -21.55 14.40
C ARG A 205 12.21 -22.06 15.81
N GLU A 206 10.95 -22.12 16.21
CA GLU A 206 10.56 -22.66 17.52
C GLU A 206 10.82 -24.17 17.62
N LEU A 207 10.59 -24.93 16.55
CA LEU A 207 11.00 -26.33 16.46
C LEU A 207 12.50 -26.49 16.58
N ALA A 208 13.28 -25.69 15.85
CA ALA A 208 14.74 -25.74 15.87
C ALA A 208 15.33 -25.46 17.27
N LYS A 209 14.71 -24.57 18.08
CA LYS A 209 15.12 -24.36 19.49
C LYS A 209 15.00 -25.62 20.35
N LYS A 210 14.11 -26.53 19.96
CA LYS A 210 13.91 -27.84 20.62
C LYS A 210 14.71 -28.95 19.95
N SER A 211 15.54 -28.63 18.95
CA SER A 211 16.26 -29.61 18.10
C SER A 211 15.29 -30.57 17.37
N LEU A 212 14.15 -30.04 16.95
CA LEU A 212 13.11 -30.74 16.21
C LEU A 212 12.95 -30.12 14.83
N GLU A 213 12.50 -30.94 13.89
CA GLU A 213 12.17 -30.54 12.52
C GLU A 213 10.94 -31.35 12.05
N ILE A 214 10.08 -30.71 11.27
CA ILE A 214 8.95 -31.38 10.58
C ILE A 214 9.20 -31.30 9.09
N THR A 215 9.23 -32.45 8.45
CA THR A 215 9.21 -32.55 6.99
C THR A 215 7.75 -32.73 6.55
N PRO A 216 7.10 -31.71 5.99
CA PRO A 216 5.70 -31.85 5.59
C PRO A 216 5.54 -32.77 4.40
N VAL A 217 4.41 -33.45 4.30
CA VAL A 217 4.05 -34.29 3.14
C VAL A 217 3.51 -33.42 1.98
N LEU A 218 3.07 -32.20 2.28
CA LEU A 218 2.62 -31.19 1.30
C LEU A 218 2.97 -29.80 1.80
N GLU A 219 3.54 -29.00 0.93
CA GLU A 219 3.75 -27.57 1.12
C GLU A 219 2.95 -26.78 0.09
N ILE A 220 2.13 -25.82 0.56
CA ILE A 220 1.30 -24.99 -0.31
C ILE A 220 0.94 -23.69 0.37
N GLY A 221 1.08 -22.54 -0.31
CA GLY A 221 0.81 -21.20 0.24
C GLY A 221 -0.68 -20.91 0.49
N ARG A 222 -1.60 -21.73 -0.02
CA ARG A 222 -3.04 -21.51 0.05
C ARG A 222 -3.67 -22.23 1.23
N THR A 223 -4.12 -21.48 2.22
CA THR A 223 -4.71 -22.02 3.46
C THR A 223 -6.06 -22.70 3.24
N ASP A 224 -6.86 -22.24 2.28
CA ASP A 224 -8.12 -22.90 1.89
C ASP A 224 -7.90 -24.33 1.35
N ILE A 225 -6.81 -24.55 0.62
CA ILE A 225 -6.43 -25.89 0.16
C ILE A 225 -5.92 -26.72 1.34
N ILE A 226 -5.11 -26.14 2.24
CA ILE A 226 -4.64 -26.85 3.43
C ILE A 226 -5.82 -27.34 4.25
N THR A 227 -6.79 -26.48 4.56
CA THR A 227 -7.97 -26.87 5.34
C THR A 227 -8.79 -27.95 4.65
N SER A 228 -8.96 -27.87 3.33
CA SER A 228 -9.65 -28.92 2.56
C SER A 228 -8.94 -30.27 2.63
N VAL A 229 -7.60 -30.27 2.52
CA VAL A 229 -6.82 -31.52 2.59
C VAL A 229 -6.87 -32.15 3.98
N ILE A 230 -6.74 -31.37 5.05
CA ILE A 230 -6.76 -31.92 6.43
C ILE A 230 -8.16 -32.36 6.87
N MET A 231 -9.25 -31.79 6.32
CA MET A 231 -10.61 -32.26 6.62
C MET A 231 -10.87 -33.68 6.10
N GLU A 232 -10.29 -34.03 4.97
CA GLU A 232 -10.54 -35.35 4.31
C GLU A 232 -9.48 -36.41 4.65
N ASN A 233 -8.43 -36.02 5.37
CA ASN A 233 -7.28 -36.89 5.64
C ASN A 233 -6.85 -36.74 7.11
N ASP A 234 -6.28 -37.80 7.69
CA ASP A 234 -5.70 -37.74 9.04
C ASP A 234 -4.31 -37.06 9.00
N MET A 235 -4.33 -35.74 8.79
CA MET A 235 -3.15 -34.89 8.65
C MET A 235 -3.26 -33.69 9.59
N ILE A 236 -2.13 -33.09 9.93
CA ILE A 236 -2.04 -31.95 10.85
C ILE A 236 -1.53 -30.72 10.11
N SER A 237 -2.01 -29.56 10.51
CA SER A 237 -1.45 -28.27 10.09
C SER A 237 -1.25 -27.36 11.28
N PHE A 238 -0.55 -26.24 11.06
CA PHE A 238 -0.38 -25.15 12.02
C PHE A 238 -0.86 -23.85 11.35
N LEU A 239 -2.04 -23.36 11.77
CA LEU A 239 -2.76 -22.29 11.09
C LEU A 239 -3.24 -21.20 12.06
N PRO A 240 -3.44 -19.95 11.57
CA PRO A 240 -4.12 -18.90 12.32
C PRO A 240 -5.59 -19.24 12.56
N ASP A 241 -6.11 -18.84 13.74
CA ASP A 241 -7.49 -19.14 14.12
C ASP A 241 -8.51 -18.57 13.13
N PHE A 242 -8.29 -17.35 12.62
CA PHE A 242 -9.21 -16.74 11.66
C PHE A 242 -9.39 -17.55 10.36
N VAL A 243 -8.45 -18.44 10.03
CA VAL A 243 -8.55 -19.36 8.88
C VAL A 243 -9.45 -20.57 9.21
N THR A 244 -9.49 -20.96 10.47
CA THR A 244 -10.08 -22.25 10.89
C THR A 244 -11.35 -22.11 11.73
N ASP A 245 -11.66 -20.92 12.30
CA ASP A 245 -12.75 -20.68 13.24
C ASP A 245 -14.12 -21.13 12.71
N GLU A 246 -14.44 -20.86 11.45
CA GLU A 246 -15.69 -21.27 10.83
C GLU A 246 -15.78 -22.81 10.76
N LEU A 247 -14.73 -23.46 10.28
CA LEU A 247 -14.65 -24.93 10.13
C LEU A 247 -14.67 -25.63 11.50
N ILE A 248 -14.10 -25.01 12.53
CA ILE A 248 -14.16 -25.53 13.90
C ILE A 248 -15.57 -25.37 14.47
N THR A 249 -16.22 -24.22 14.23
CA THR A 249 -17.62 -24.00 14.63
C THR A 249 -18.58 -24.98 13.95
N GLU A 250 -18.32 -25.33 12.71
CA GLU A 250 -19.05 -26.36 11.95
C GLU A 250 -18.74 -27.79 12.39
N GLY A 251 -17.74 -27.99 13.25
CA GLY A 251 -17.32 -29.31 13.73
C GLY A 251 -16.55 -30.14 12.69
N LYS A 252 -15.99 -29.52 11.65
CA LYS A 252 -15.19 -30.18 10.62
C LYS A 252 -13.72 -30.31 11.00
N LEU A 253 -13.20 -29.31 11.69
CA LEU A 253 -11.84 -29.27 12.24
C LEU A 253 -11.86 -29.17 13.76
N CYS A 254 -10.73 -29.46 14.39
CA CYS A 254 -10.50 -29.25 15.81
C CYS A 254 -9.10 -28.68 16.06
N HIS A 255 -8.97 -27.89 17.14
CA HIS A 255 -7.67 -27.51 17.70
C HIS A 255 -7.07 -28.68 18.47
N LEU A 256 -5.80 -28.95 18.27
CA LEU A 256 -5.03 -29.91 19.06
C LEU A 256 -4.42 -29.17 20.27
N ASP A 257 -4.62 -29.72 21.46
CA ASP A 257 -4.16 -29.13 22.73
C ASP A 257 -2.64 -29.43 22.95
N VAL A 258 -1.78 -28.76 22.15
CA VAL A 258 -0.32 -28.89 22.23
C VAL A 258 0.22 -27.85 23.20
N VAL A 259 0.73 -28.28 24.36
CA VAL A 259 1.03 -27.38 25.48
C VAL A 259 2.46 -26.88 25.54
N ASP A 260 3.38 -27.48 24.80
CA ASP A 260 4.82 -27.16 24.86
C ASP A 260 5.34 -26.32 23.67
N MET A 261 4.43 -25.82 22.84
CA MET A 261 4.73 -24.88 21.76
C MET A 261 4.06 -23.53 22.02
N ASN A 262 4.84 -22.50 22.29
CA ASN A 262 4.35 -21.14 22.49
C ASN A 262 4.90 -20.25 21.37
N ILE A 263 4.07 -19.94 20.40
CA ILE A 263 4.46 -19.22 19.18
C ILE A 263 3.68 -17.92 19.11
N ASP A 264 4.41 -16.80 19.17
CA ASP A 264 3.84 -15.46 19.09
C ASP A 264 3.90 -14.96 17.65
N ILE A 265 2.73 -14.86 17.02
CA ILE A 265 2.55 -14.31 15.68
C ILE A 265 1.80 -12.99 15.76
N TRP A 266 2.28 -12.02 14.99
CA TRP A 266 1.73 -10.68 14.94
C TRP A 266 1.27 -10.33 13.52
N LYS A 267 0.03 -9.85 13.44
CA LYS A 267 -0.48 -9.15 12.25
C LYS A 267 -0.14 -7.67 12.43
N GLN A 268 0.63 -7.10 11.51
CA GLN A 268 1.07 -5.70 11.61
C GLN A 268 0.79 -4.96 10.30
N LEU A 269 0.13 -3.82 10.38
CA LEU A 269 -0.12 -2.88 9.29
C LEU A 269 1.03 -1.88 9.24
N ILE A 270 1.82 -1.92 8.18
CA ILE A 270 3.10 -1.22 8.10
C ILE A 270 3.20 -0.40 6.82
N TYR A 271 3.80 0.79 6.92
CA TYR A 271 4.22 1.60 5.78
C TYR A 271 5.57 2.26 6.04
N HIS A 272 6.27 2.67 4.97
CA HIS A 272 7.58 3.33 5.11
C HIS A 272 7.43 4.72 5.71
N LYS A 273 8.27 5.13 6.68
CA LYS A 273 8.16 6.42 7.41
C LYS A 273 8.20 7.66 6.52
N ASN A 274 8.92 7.58 5.39
CA ASN A 274 9.03 8.68 4.42
C ASN A 274 7.96 8.63 3.34
N LYS A 275 6.98 7.70 3.43
CA LYS A 275 5.89 7.62 2.46
C LYS A 275 5.00 8.85 2.57
N TRP A 276 4.75 9.50 1.44
CA TRP A 276 3.73 10.53 1.39
C TRP A 276 2.34 9.89 1.53
N LEU A 277 1.67 10.22 2.64
CA LEU A 277 0.34 9.69 2.93
C LEU A 277 -0.72 10.48 2.16
N SER A 278 -1.12 9.97 1.00
CA SER A 278 -2.25 10.50 0.25
C SER A 278 -3.55 10.39 1.06
N LYS A 279 -4.59 11.15 0.68
CA LYS A 279 -5.91 11.08 1.34
C LYS A 279 -6.50 9.66 1.26
N SER A 280 -6.40 9.01 0.10
CA SER A 280 -6.83 7.61 -0.10
C SER A 280 -6.09 6.62 0.80
N MET A 281 -4.77 6.80 0.96
CA MET A 281 -3.97 5.95 1.85
C MET A 281 -4.36 6.12 3.32
N LYS A 282 -4.57 7.36 3.78
CA LYS A 282 -5.04 7.64 5.16
C LYS A 282 -6.39 6.99 5.43
N ILE A 283 -7.34 7.11 4.49
CA ILE A 283 -8.66 6.50 4.59
C ILE A 283 -8.55 4.97 4.67
N PHE A 284 -7.74 4.37 3.81
CA PHE A 284 -7.52 2.92 3.83
C PHE A 284 -6.93 2.45 5.15
N ILE A 285 -5.86 3.11 5.63
CA ILE A 285 -5.22 2.77 6.90
C ILE A 285 -6.23 2.84 8.07
N GLU A 286 -7.02 3.92 8.17
CA GLU A 286 -8.01 4.05 9.25
C GLU A 286 -9.15 3.03 9.12
N TYR A 287 -9.58 2.73 7.90
CA TYR A 287 -10.58 1.70 7.66
C TYR A 287 -10.08 0.33 8.13
N ILE A 288 -8.88 -0.07 7.71
CA ILE A 288 -8.30 -1.37 8.08
C ILE A 288 -8.02 -1.46 9.58
N LYS A 289 -7.51 -0.40 10.21
CA LYS A 289 -7.32 -0.35 11.69
C LYS A 289 -8.60 -0.65 12.46
N THR A 290 -9.73 -0.26 11.91
CA THR A 290 -11.03 -0.37 12.58
C THR A 290 -11.72 -1.72 12.35
N HIS A 291 -11.48 -2.35 11.19
CA HIS A 291 -12.23 -3.52 10.75
C HIS A 291 -11.41 -4.82 10.81
N GLU A 292 -10.10 -4.73 10.55
CA GLU A 292 -9.21 -5.89 10.48
C GLU A 292 -8.45 -6.17 11.78
N PHE A 293 -8.31 -5.17 12.63
CA PHE A 293 -7.58 -5.27 13.89
C PHE A 293 -8.56 -5.08 15.04
N THR A 294 -9.41 -6.05 15.25
CA THR A 294 -10.31 -6.09 16.43
C THR A 294 -9.53 -6.40 17.70
N ASN A 295 -9.90 -5.78 18.81
CA ASN A 295 -9.28 -6.00 20.12
C ASN A 295 -9.61 -7.38 20.66
#